data_c0982b1708ffe9a7c3d1ab0e6e88b72c
#
_entry.id   c0982b1708ffe9a7c3d1ab0e6e88b72c
#
_cell.length_a   1.000
_cell.length_b   1.000
_cell.length_c   1.000
_cell.angle_alpha   90.00
_cell.angle_beta   90.00
_cell.angle_gamma   90.00
#
_symmetry.space_group_name_H-M   'P 1'
#
loop_
_entity.id
_entity.type
_entity.pdbx_description
1 polymer ?
#
loop_
_entity_poly.entity_id
_entity_poly.type
_entity_poly.pdbx_seq_one_letter_code
_entity_poly.pdbx_strand_id
1 'polypeptide(L)'
;MRRSVMGKVVFSFDDKSAKKLKNKKNILGGKGANLGEMGRLGLPVPPGFTITTDVCDLFYKNQKKLPKKVIQNIVSELKNIEKKTKKKFGDLKNPLLVSVRSGARISMPGMMDTILNLGLNDETVESLKNKTSNGRFAKDSYRRFIQMYSSVVLGVEGHLFEELIDNYKLTKGVLLDTDLDESDWDGLIINFKELVKKEKKINFPQDVKEQLLGAINAVFLSWDSQRAKTYRKLNQIPDHWGTAVNVQAMVFGNMGD
;
A
#
# COMPACT_ATOMS: atom_id res chain seq x y z
N MET A 1 -4.77 33.57 -16.52
CA MET A 1 -4.67 32.22 -15.92
C MET A 1 -3.68 31.38 -16.70
N ARG A 2 -2.45 31.23 -16.23
CA ARG A 2 -1.46 30.33 -16.86
C ARG A 2 -1.88 28.88 -16.52
N ARG A 3 -2.30 28.09 -17.51
CA ARG A 3 -2.39 26.63 -17.40
C ARG A 3 -0.95 26.14 -17.10
N SER A 4 -0.65 25.89 -15.84
CA SER A 4 0.55 25.16 -15.46
C SER A 4 0.45 23.78 -16.13
N VAL A 5 1.26 23.55 -17.15
CA VAL A 5 1.46 22.20 -17.71
C VAL A 5 2.12 21.41 -16.61
N MET A 6 1.32 20.65 -15.88
CA MET A 6 1.83 19.75 -14.86
C MET A 6 2.82 18.80 -15.53
N GLY A 7 4.10 18.89 -15.18
CA GLY A 7 5.12 17.95 -15.62
C GLY A 7 4.77 16.50 -15.25
N LYS A 8 5.59 15.55 -15.61
CA LYS A 8 5.42 14.16 -15.21
C LYS A 8 5.47 14.05 -13.67
N VAL A 9 4.43 13.44 -13.07
CA VAL A 9 4.28 13.33 -11.59
C VAL A 9 4.23 11.88 -11.09
N VAL A 10 4.25 10.91 -12.00
CA VAL A 10 4.35 9.47 -11.68
C VAL A 10 5.48 8.87 -12.52
N PHE A 11 6.43 8.23 -11.85
CA PHE A 11 7.63 7.67 -12.47
C PHE A 11 7.77 6.20 -12.13
N SER A 12 7.83 5.31 -13.14
CA SER A 12 8.24 3.93 -12.89
C SER A 12 9.69 3.86 -12.39
N PHE A 13 10.05 2.83 -11.65
CA PHE A 13 11.41 2.72 -11.08
C PHE A 13 12.50 2.62 -12.13
N ASP A 14 12.18 2.14 -13.32
CA ASP A 14 13.09 2.08 -14.48
C ASP A 14 12.95 3.27 -15.45
N ASP A 15 12.20 4.29 -15.08
CA ASP A 15 11.99 5.47 -15.93
C ASP A 15 13.31 6.21 -16.21
N LYS A 16 13.72 6.19 -17.49
CA LYS A 16 14.94 6.89 -17.93
C LYS A 16 14.85 8.40 -17.78
N SER A 17 13.66 8.98 -17.83
CA SER A 17 13.46 10.43 -17.68
C SER A 17 13.75 10.91 -16.26
N ALA A 18 13.62 10.03 -15.25
CA ALA A 18 13.97 10.34 -13.88
C ALA A 18 15.48 10.68 -13.69
N LYS A 19 16.35 10.27 -14.63
CA LYS A 19 17.78 10.67 -14.63
C LYS A 19 17.96 12.19 -14.73
N LYS A 20 17.08 12.86 -15.46
CA LYS A 20 17.14 14.29 -15.74
C LYS A 20 16.61 15.16 -14.59
N LEU A 21 15.99 14.55 -13.57
CA LEU A 21 15.49 15.30 -12.43
C LEU A 21 16.65 15.88 -11.61
N LYS A 22 16.64 17.19 -11.44
CA LYS A 22 17.46 17.86 -10.43
C LYS A 22 16.89 17.54 -9.05
N ASN A 23 17.74 17.22 -8.06
CA ASN A 23 17.29 16.90 -6.69
C ASN A 23 16.28 15.74 -6.60
N LYS A 24 16.63 14.56 -7.17
CA LYS A 24 15.77 13.37 -7.22
C LYS A 24 15.09 13.03 -5.90
N LYS A 25 15.83 13.08 -4.78
CA LYS A 25 15.29 12.82 -3.43
C LYS A 25 14.18 13.80 -3.04
N ASN A 26 14.25 15.04 -3.51
CA ASN A 26 13.21 16.03 -3.22
C ASN A 26 11.89 15.72 -3.95
N ILE A 27 11.96 15.13 -5.14
CA ILE A 27 10.81 14.85 -6.01
C ILE A 27 10.28 13.43 -5.77
N LEU A 28 11.17 12.43 -5.75
CA LEU A 28 10.81 11.01 -5.64
C LEU A 28 10.82 10.49 -4.20
N GLY A 29 11.23 11.33 -3.24
CA GLY A 29 11.54 10.89 -1.89
C GLY A 29 12.80 10.01 -1.85
N GLY A 30 13.28 9.70 -0.65
CA GLY A 30 14.47 8.84 -0.48
C GLY A 30 14.27 7.44 -1.04
N LYS A 31 13.15 6.80 -0.71
CA LYS A 31 12.83 5.42 -1.16
C LYS A 31 12.67 5.33 -2.68
N GLY A 32 11.89 6.22 -3.29
CA GLY A 32 11.67 6.22 -4.74
C GLY A 32 12.95 6.50 -5.53
N ALA A 33 13.78 7.43 -5.07
CA ALA A 33 15.07 7.73 -5.68
C ALA A 33 16.01 6.52 -5.64
N ASN A 34 16.12 5.84 -4.48
CA ASN A 34 16.98 4.67 -4.31
C ASN A 34 16.48 3.46 -5.12
N LEU A 35 15.17 3.16 -5.12
CA LEU A 35 14.59 2.08 -5.94
C LEU A 35 14.85 2.31 -7.43
N GLY A 36 14.69 3.56 -7.89
CA GLY A 36 15.00 3.91 -9.27
C GLY A 36 16.50 3.81 -9.60
N GLU A 37 17.38 4.05 -8.66
CA GLU A 37 18.83 3.88 -8.86
C GLU A 37 19.21 2.39 -8.89
N MET A 38 18.74 1.60 -7.93
CA MET A 38 18.95 0.15 -7.89
C MET A 38 18.48 -0.53 -9.17
N GLY A 39 17.27 -0.20 -9.66
CA GLY A 39 16.75 -0.75 -10.92
C GLY A 39 17.62 -0.39 -12.13
N ARG A 40 18.20 0.79 -12.15
CA ARG A 40 19.12 1.20 -13.22
C ARG A 40 20.50 0.51 -13.16
N LEU A 41 20.91 0.09 -11.99
CA LEU A 41 22.15 -0.68 -11.79
C LEU A 41 21.95 -2.18 -12.12
N GLY A 42 20.74 -2.58 -12.55
CA GLY A 42 20.43 -3.97 -12.89
C GLY A 42 20.12 -4.85 -11.68
N LEU A 43 19.95 -4.27 -10.50
CA LEU A 43 19.53 -5.03 -9.32
C LEU A 43 18.06 -5.48 -9.49
N PRO A 44 17.71 -6.68 -8.95
CA PRO A 44 16.37 -7.26 -9.09
C PRO A 44 15.33 -6.51 -8.23
N VAL A 45 15.00 -5.28 -8.62
CA VAL A 45 13.95 -4.49 -7.97
C VAL A 45 12.60 -4.91 -8.51
N PRO A 46 11.64 -5.34 -7.67
CA PRO A 46 10.29 -5.59 -8.12
C PRO A 46 9.69 -4.37 -8.81
N PRO A 47 8.96 -4.54 -9.94
CA PRO A 47 8.36 -3.45 -10.68
C PRO A 47 7.49 -2.57 -9.80
N GLY A 48 7.55 -1.26 -10.04
CA GLY A 48 6.77 -0.29 -9.29
C GLY A 48 6.92 1.12 -9.85
N PHE A 49 6.25 2.06 -9.21
CA PHE A 49 6.32 3.47 -9.55
C PHE A 49 6.27 4.35 -8.29
N THR A 50 6.75 5.57 -8.45
CA THR A 50 6.68 6.63 -7.44
C THR A 50 5.74 7.73 -7.90
N ILE A 51 4.80 8.11 -7.05
CA ILE A 51 4.01 9.34 -7.14
C ILE A 51 4.81 10.41 -6.40
N THR A 52 5.09 11.53 -7.05
CA THR A 52 6.04 12.54 -6.54
C THR A 52 5.53 13.32 -5.34
N THR A 53 6.44 13.94 -4.60
CA THR A 53 6.11 14.83 -3.47
C THR A 53 5.24 16.01 -3.89
N ASP A 54 5.36 16.49 -5.13
CA ASP A 54 4.53 17.58 -5.65
C ASP A 54 3.05 17.20 -5.67
N VAL A 55 2.72 15.91 -5.83
CA VAL A 55 1.34 15.42 -5.76
C VAL A 55 0.80 15.51 -4.33
N CYS A 56 1.65 15.38 -3.30
CA CYS A 56 1.24 15.60 -1.91
C CYS A 56 0.71 17.03 -1.71
N ASP A 57 1.44 18.03 -2.19
CA ASP A 57 1.02 19.43 -2.13
C ASP A 57 -0.29 19.66 -2.92
N LEU A 58 -0.37 19.12 -4.13
CA LEU A 58 -1.59 19.17 -4.95
C LEU A 58 -2.79 18.52 -4.26
N PHE A 59 -2.59 17.37 -3.60
CA PHE A 59 -3.61 16.65 -2.88
C PHE A 59 -4.20 17.50 -1.75
N TYR A 60 -3.36 18.14 -0.94
CA TYR A 60 -3.84 19.04 0.13
C TYR A 60 -4.51 20.28 -0.42
N LYS A 61 -3.99 20.92 -1.46
CA LYS A 61 -4.60 22.06 -2.14
C LYS A 61 -5.94 21.72 -2.81
N ASN A 62 -6.11 20.48 -3.24
CA ASN A 62 -7.33 19.98 -3.88
C ASN A 62 -8.29 19.29 -2.89
N GLN A 63 -8.39 19.82 -1.66
CA GLN A 63 -9.32 19.32 -0.63
C GLN A 63 -9.11 17.83 -0.29
N LYS A 64 -7.87 17.38 -0.24
CA LYS A 64 -7.48 15.98 0.04
C LYS A 64 -8.05 14.98 -0.99
N LYS A 65 -8.11 15.40 -2.26
CA LYS A 65 -8.53 14.56 -3.39
C LYS A 65 -7.45 14.54 -4.46
N LEU A 66 -7.18 13.37 -5.00
CA LEU A 66 -6.26 13.23 -6.12
C LEU A 66 -6.88 13.86 -7.40
N PRO A 67 -6.14 14.71 -8.13
CA PRO A 67 -6.59 15.22 -9.43
C PRO A 67 -6.82 14.07 -10.44
N LYS A 68 -7.85 14.18 -11.29
CA LYS A 68 -8.18 13.15 -12.30
C LYS A 68 -6.99 12.75 -13.16
N LYS A 69 -6.16 13.71 -13.58
CA LYS A 69 -4.96 13.46 -14.38
C LYS A 69 -3.91 12.59 -13.63
N VAL A 70 -3.77 12.79 -12.32
CA VAL A 70 -2.87 11.96 -11.49
C VAL A 70 -3.41 10.53 -11.42
N ILE A 71 -4.72 10.35 -11.21
CA ILE A 71 -5.35 9.03 -11.20
C ILE A 71 -5.14 8.31 -12.54
N GLN A 72 -5.29 9.00 -13.67
CA GLN A 72 -5.01 8.43 -14.99
C GLN A 72 -3.55 7.97 -15.13
N ASN A 73 -2.59 8.75 -14.63
CA ASN A 73 -1.17 8.38 -14.64
C ASN A 73 -0.90 7.17 -13.74
N ILE A 74 -1.53 7.09 -12.56
CA ILE A 74 -1.44 5.93 -11.65
C ILE A 74 -1.95 4.67 -12.36
N VAL A 75 -3.12 4.74 -12.99
CA VAL A 75 -3.70 3.60 -13.74
C VAL A 75 -2.80 3.17 -14.91
N SER A 76 -2.19 4.13 -15.60
CA SER A 76 -1.25 3.84 -16.69
C SER A 76 0.00 3.11 -16.18
N GLU A 77 0.58 3.55 -15.07
CA GLU A 77 1.77 2.91 -14.50
C GLU A 77 1.43 1.56 -13.83
N LEU A 78 0.22 1.38 -13.31
CA LEU A 78 -0.25 0.08 -12.85
C LEU A 78 -0.28 -0.94 -14.01
N LYS A 79 -0.80 -0.57 -15.18
CA LYS A 79 -0.74 -1.40 -16.39
C LYS A 79 0.69 -1.74 -16.82
N ASN A 80 1.63 -0.83 -16.60
CA ASN A 80 3.05 -1.08 -16.85
C ASN A 80 3.61 -2.16 -15.91
N ILE A 81 3.23 -2.13 -14.61
CA ILE A 81 3.58 -3.19 -13.65
C ILE A 81 2.96 -4.53 -14.09
N GLU A 82 1.67 -4.54 -14.46
CA GLU A 82 0.97 -5.74 -14.95
C GLU A 82 1.71 -6.39 -16.12
N LYS A 83 2.10 -5.58 -17.11
CA LYS A 83 2.87 -6.05 -18.27
C LYS A 83 4.21 -6.68 -17.88
N LYS A 84 4.95 -6.05 -16.96
CA LYS A 84 6.27 -6.52 -16.52
C LYS A 84 6.20 -7.78 -15.68
N THR A 85 5.21 -7.88 -14.81
CA THR A 85 5.02 -9.03 -13.91
C THR A 85 4.26 -10.18 -14.56
N LYS A 86 3.62 -9.95 -15.71
CA LYS A 86 2.65 -10.87 -16.34
C LYS A 86 1.53 -11.28 -15.39
N LYS A 87 1.19 -10.40 -14.43
CA LYS A 87 0.09 -10.53 -13.47
C LYS A 87 -0.87 -9.36 -13.70
N LYS A 88 -2.13 -9.49 -13.28
CA LYS A 88 -3.13 -8.45 -13.45
C LYS A 88 -3.77 -8.09 -12.11
N PHE A 89 -3.97 -6.81 -11.87
CA PHE A 89 -4.55 -6.31 -10.62
C PHE A 89 -6.05 -6.65 -10.57
N GLY A 90 -6.44 -7.45 -9.57
CA GLY A 90 -7.80 -7.97 -9.44
C GLY A 90 -8.13 -9.18 -10.35
N ASP A 91 -7.12 -9.80 -10.97
CA ASP A 91 -7.35 -10.99 -11.79
C ASP A 91 -7.58 -12.24 -10.92
N LEU A 92 -8.53 -13.07 -11.37
CA LEU A 92 -8.94 -14.28 -10.64
C LEU A 92 -8.03 -15.49 -10.91
N LYS A 93 -7.10 -15.38 -11.87
CA LYS A 93 -6.17 -16.48 -12.20
C LYS A 93 -4.75 -16.18 -11.77
N ASN A 94 -4.30 -14.96 -11.97
CA ASN A 94 -2.92 -14.54 -11.68
C ASN A 94 -2.90 -13.13 -11.07
N PRO A 95 -3.39 -12.94 -9.83
CA PRO A 95 -3.53 -11.64 -9.24
C PRO A 95 -2.16 -10.95 -9.02
N LEU A 96 -2.10 -9.67 -9.40
CA LEU A 96 -1.03 -8.78 -8.99
C LEU A 96 -1.36 -8.25 -7.60
N LEU A 97 -0.47 -8.44 -6.66
CA LEU A 97 -0.54 -7.78 -5.36
C LEU A 97 0.52 -6.69 -5.28
N VAL A 98 0.19 -5.57 -4.67
CA VAL A 98 1.12 -4.45 -4.52
C VAL A 98 1.19 -3.97 -3.08
N SER A 99 2.29 -3.31 -2.74
CA SER A 99 2.44 -2.51 -1.53
C SER A 99 2.31 -1.03 -1.88
N VAL A 100 1.74 -0.24 -0.97
CA VAL A 100 1.69 1.22 -1.04
C VAL A 100 2.42 1.76 0.19
N ARG A 101 3.49 2.52 -0.04
CA ARG A 101 4.39 2.99 1.03
C ARG A 101 4.73 4.46 0.86
N SER A 102 4.94 5.15 1.95
CA SER A 102 5.49 6.50 1.96
C SER A 102 6.93 6.54 1.45
N GLY A 103 7.31 7.68 0.90
CA GLY A 103 8.66 7.96 0.44
C GLY A 103 9.05 9.41 0.76
N ALA A 104 9.15 9.76 2.04
CA ALA A 104 9.63 11.08 2.43
C ALA A 104 11.09 11.30 2.01
N ARG A 105 11.51 12.57 1.90
CA ARG A 105 12.91 12.94 1.54
C ARG A 105 13.92 12.42 2.56
N ILE A 106 13.53 12.40 3.83
CA ILE A 106 14.27 11.84 4.96
C ILE A 106 13.45 10.68 5.53
N SER A 107 14.12 9.59 5.90
CA SER A 107 13.45 8.45 6.52
C SER A 107 12.82 8.86 7.85
N MET A 108 11.56 8.48 8.05
CA MET A 108 10.78 8.71 9.26
C MET A 108 10.21 7.38 9.75
N PRO A 109 11.04 6.51 10.36
CA PRO A 109 10.64 5.15 10.74
C PRO A 109 9.43 5.14 11.67
N GLY A 110 8.42 4.34 11.36
CA GLY A 110 7.19 4.21 12.16
C GLY A 110 6.22 5.40 12.10
N MET A 111 6.61 6.51 11.44
CA MET A 111 5.79 7.73 11.42
C MET A 111 4.76 7.76 10.28
N MET A 112 5.03 7.03 9.21
CA MET A 112 4.22 7.04 7.99
C MET A 112 3.61 5.67 7.73
N ASP A 113 2.43 5.67 7.14
CA ASP A 113 1.68 4.44 6.89
C ASP A 113 2.22 3.65 5.70
N THR A 114 1.97 2.33 5.76
CA THR A 114 2.26 1.35 4.72
C THR A 114 1.08 0.40 4.63
N ILE A 115 0.69 0.04 3.41
CA ILE A 115 -0.32 -0.99 3.16
C ILE A 115 0.33 -2.08 2.29
N LEU A 116 0.26 -3.33 2.72
CA LEU A 116 0.78 -4.51 2.04
C LEU A 116 -0.36 -5.38 1.51
N ASN A 117 -0.06 -6.27 0.58
CA ASN A 117 -1.01 -7.25 0.01
C ASN A 117 -2.26 -6.64 -0.63
N LEU A 118 -2.15 -5.39 -1.08
CA LEU A 118 -3.23 -4.68 -1.71
C LEU A 118 -3.56 -5.31 -3.07
N GLY A 119 -4.83 -5.55 -3.32
CA GLY A 119 -5.33 -6.35 -4.44
C GLY A 119 -5.95 -7.67 -4.00
N LEU A 120 -5.85 -8.04 -2.70
CA LEU A 120 -6.61 -9.14 -2.14
C LEU A 120 -8.07 -8.72 -1.89
N ASN A 121 -8.97 -9.62 -2.24
CA ASN A 121 -10.39 -9.59 -1.92
C ASN A 121 -10.89 -11.02 -1.79
N ASP A 122 -12.20 -11.23 -1.64
CA ASP A 122 -12.79 -12.55 -1.43
C ASP A 122 -12.52 -13.53 -2.58
N GLU A 123 -12.35 -13.03 -3.79
CA GLU A 123 -12.10 -13.84 -4.98
C GLU A 123 -10.59 -14.04 -5.24
N THR A 124 -9.79 -12.98 -5.12
CA THR A 124 -8.35 -13.06 -5.42
C THR A 124 -7.56 -13.82 -4.36
N VAL A 125 -8.06 -13.93 -3.11
CA VAL A 125 -7.45 -14.77 -2.09
C VAL A 125 -7.50 -16.25 -2.47
N GLU A 126 -8.59 -16.71 -3.10
CA GLU A 126 -8.69 -18.09 -3.59
C GLU A 126 -7.68 -18.36 -4.72
N SER A 127 -7.45 -17.36 -5.57
CA SER A 127 -6.42 -17.44 -6.60
C SER A 127 -5.01 -17.53 -6.01
N LEU A 128 -4.73 -16.79 -4.95
CA LEU A 128 -3.47 -16.87 -4.23
C LEU A 128 -3.29 -18.24 -3.58
N LYS A 129 -4.33 -18.78 -2.94
CA LYS A 129 -4.36 -20.13 -2.36
C LYS A 129 -4.02 -21.18 -3.41
N ASN A 130 -4.72 -21.17 -4.53
CA ASN A 130 -4.49 -22.15 -5.61
C ASN A 130 -3.07 -22.06 -6.17
N LYS A 131 -2.55 -20.85 -6.34
CA LYS A 131 -1.23 -20.63 -6.91
C LYS A 131 -0.09 -21.04 -5.98
N THR A 132 -0.26 -20.88 -4.68
CA THR A 132 0.75 -21.20 -3.68
C THR A 132 0.60 -22.62 -3.13
N SER A 133 -0.52 -23.30 -3.43
CA SER A 133 -0.93 -24.54 -2.80
C SER A 133 -0.89 -24.46 -1.27
N ASN A 134 -1.10 -23.26 -0.73
CA ASN A 134 -1.02 -22.96 0.71
C ASN A 134 -2.17 -22.04 1.13
N GLY A 135 -3.29 -22.64 1.52
CA GLY A 135 -4.48 -21.91 1.93
C GLY A 135 -4.26 -21.10 3.19
N ARG A 136 -3.55 -21.67 4.17
CA ARG A 136 -3.21 -20.97 5.41
C ARG A 136 -2.47 -19.66 5.13
N PHE A 137 -1.44 -19.70 4.28
CA PHE A 137 -0.69 -18.51 3.87
C PHE A 137 -1.58 -17.47 3.17
N ALA A 138 -2.43 -17.92 2.24
CA ALA A 138 -3.31 -17.02 1.50
C ALA A 138 -4.31 -16.32 2.43
N LYS A 139 -4.95 -17.07 3.34
CA LYS A 139 -5.94 -16.54 4.29
C LYS A 139 -5.30 -15.63 5.33
N ASP A 140 -4.14 -15.99 5.90
CA ASP A 140 -3.40 -15.11 6.81
C ASP A 140 -2.97 -13.82 6.10
N SER A 141 -2.52 -13.89 4.84
CA SER A 141 -2.19 -12.70 4.05
C SER A 141 -3.38 -11.78 3.84
N TYR A 142 -4.57 -12.35 3.59
CA TYR A 142 -5.80 -11.59 3.43
C TYR A 142 -6.29 -10.98 4.75
N ARG A 143 -6.28 -11.74 5.83
CA ARG A 143 -6.60 -11.25 7.16
C ARG A 143 -5.71 -10.04 7.54
N ARG A 144 -4.40 -10.15 7.32
CA ARG A 144 -3.44 -9.05 7.57
C ARG A 144 -3.73 -7.84 6.70
N PHE A 145 -4.12 -8.05 5.45
CA PHE A 145 -4.53 -6.96 4.57
C PHE A 145 -5.79 -6.27 5.07
N ILE A 146 -6.84 -7.02 5.47
CA ILE A 146 -8.07 -6.45 6.03
C ILE A 146 -7.76 -5.60 7.26
N GLN A 147 -7.01 -6.14 8.21
CA GLN A 147 -6.61 -5.42 9.44
C GLN A 147 -5.84 -4.13 9.11
N MET A 148 -4.80 -4.23 8.29
CA MET A 148 -3.95 -3.10 7.93
C MET A 148 -4.72 -2.04 7.15
N TYR A 149 -5.51 -2.43 6.15
CA TYR A 149 -6.33 -1.52 5.36
C TYR A 149 -7.39 -0.83 6.23
N SER A 150 -8.05 -1.59 7.06
CA SER A 150 -9.09 -1.05 7.95
C SER A 150 -8.53 -0.07 8.97
N SER A 151 -7.36 -0.35 9.55
CA SER A 151 -6.73 0.57 10.50
C SER A 151 -6.19 1.83 9.82
N VAL A 152 -5.53 1.68 8.68
CA VAL A 152 -4.83 2.80 8.02
C VAL A 152 -5.80 3.65 7.18
N VAL A 153 -6.69 3.01 6.41
CA VAL A 153 -7.56 3.70 5.44
C VAL A 153 -8.92 4.03 6.03
N LEU A 154 -9.52 3.08 6.75
CA LEU A 154 -10.86 3.24 7.30
C LEU A 154 -10.84 3.81 8.74
N GLY A 155 -9.70 3.82 9.42
CA GLY A 155 -9.54 4.34 10.77
C GLY A 155 -10.25 3.49 11.84
N VAL A 156 -10.26 2.16 11.68
CA VAL A 156 -10.67 1.22 12.72
C VAL A 156 -9.49 1.00 13.67
N GLU A 157 -9.76 1.03 14.96
CA GLU A 157 -8.71 0.85 15.97
C GLU A 157 -8.07 -0.54 15.87
N GLY A 158 -6.74 -0.58 15.75
CA GLY A 158 -5.99 -1.81 15.48
C GLY A 158 -6.14 -2.87 16.59
N HIS A 159 -6.23 -2.44 17.86
CA HIS A 159 -6.37 -3.33 19.01
C HIS A 159 -7.64 -4.19 18.95
N LEU A 160 -8.72 -3.70 18.34
CA LEU A 160 -9.97 -4.47 18.20
C LEU A 160 -9.78 -5.73 17.34
N PHE A 161 -8.89 -5.69 16.35
CA PHE A 161 -8.55 -6.87 15.56
C PHE A 161 -7.69 -7.85 16.35
N GLU A 162 -6.74 -7.35 17.14
CA GLU A 162 -5.90 -8.19 18.01
C GLU A 162 -6.76 -8.91 19.06
N GLU A 163 -7.71 -8.21 19.68
CA GLU A 163 -8.66 -8.81 20.62
C GLU A 163 -9.46 -9.96 19.99
N LEU A 164 -9.89 -9.82 18.73
CA LEU A 164 -10.59 -10.91 18.04
C LEU A 164 -9.69 -12.14 17.84
N ILE A 165 -8.41 -11.93 17.48
CA ILE A 165 -7.45 -13.02 17.33
C ILE A 165 -7.19 -13.70 18.68
N ASP A 166 -6.94 -12.93 19.73
CA ASP A 166 -6.62 -13.45 21.06
C ASP A 166 -7.79 -14.23 21.65
N ASN A 167 -9.02 -13.72 21.53
CA ASN A 167 -10.23 -14.43 21.96
C ASN A 167 -10.44 -15.71 21.16
N TYR A 168 -10.15 -15.70 19.88
CA TYR A 168 -10.26 -16.89 19.03
C TYR A 168 -9.25 -17.97 19.44
N LYS A 169 -7.98 -17.57 19.66
CA LYS A 169 -6.93 -18.48 20.17
C LYS A 169 -7.27 -19.06 21.52
N LEU A 170 -7.77 -18.22 22.43
CA LEU A 170 -8.22 -18.67 23.75
C LEU A 170 -9.33 -19.71 23.68
N THR A 171 -10.33 -19.49 22.84
CA THR A 171 -11.46 -20.42 22.63
C THR A 171 -10.97 -21.74 22.03
N LYS A 172 -10.01 -21.69 21.11
CA LYS A 172 -9.42 -22.88 20.47
C LYS A 172 -8.41 -23.60 21.36
N GLY A 173 -7.90 -22.96 22.43
CA GLY A 173 -6.89 -23.51 23.31
C GLY A 173 -5.48 -23.52 22.73
N VAL A 174 -5.16 -22.55 21.86
CA VAL A 174 -3.83 -22.38 21.22
C VAL A 174 -3.18 -21.06 21.63
N LEU A 175 -1.86 -20.98 21.54
CA LEU A 175 -1.12 -19.79 21.98
C LEU A 175 -0.60 -18.93 20.83
N LEU A 176 -0.16 -19.55 19.74
CA LEU A 176 0.50 -18.86 18.64
C LEU A 176 -0.40 -18.73 17.42
N ASP A 177 -0.23 -17.66 16.67
CA ASP A 177 -0.88 -17.48 15.36
C ASP A 177 -0.49 -18.60 14.38
N THR A 178 0.68 -19.22 14.56
CA THR A 178 1.14 -20.37 13.77
C THR A 178 0.34 -21.62 14.01
N ASP A 179 -0.38 -21.72 15.11
CA ASP A 179 -1.22 -22.88 15.47
C ASP A 179 -2.60 -22.79 14.81
N LEU A 180 -2.93 -21.64 14.21
CA LEU A 180 -4.17 -21.43 13.47
C LEU A 180 -4.03 -21.96 12.04
N ASP A 181 -5.00 -22.75 11.63
CA ASP A 181 -5.09 -23.32 10.30
C ASP A 181 -5.87 -22.45 9.29
N GLU A 182 -6.11 -22.95 8.09
CA GLU A 182 -6.83 -22.22 7.04
C GLU A 182 -8.27 -21.90 7.46
N SER A 183 -8.98 -22.84 8.09
CA SER A 183 -10.37 -22.67 8.48
C SER A 183 -10.54 -21.65 9.61
N ASP A 184 -9.57 -21.58 10.51
CA ASP A 184 -9.52 -20.58 11.57
C ASP A 184 -9.39 -19.15 10.99
N TRP A 185 -8.50 -19.00 10.02
CA TRP A 185 -8.35 -17.73 9.34
C TRP A 185 -9.57 -17.32 8.52
N ASP A 186 -10.31 -18.27 7.93
CA ASP A 186 -11.58 -17.99 7.26
C ASP A 186 -12.61 -17.44 8.27
N GLY A 187 -12.74 -18.05 9.43
CA GLY A 187 -13.61 -17.58 10.51
C GLY A 187 -13.22 -16.16 10.98
N LEU A 188 -11.93 -15.93 11.20
CA LEU A 188 -11.42 -14.61 11.61
C LEU A 188 -11.60 -13.55 10.53
N ILE A 189 -11.47 -13.87 9.24
CA ILE A 189 -11.75 -12.94 8.12
C ILE A 189 -13.21 -12.48 8.17
N ILE A 190 -14.15 -13.38 8.45
CA ILE A 190 -15.58 -13.03 8.60
C ILE A 190 -15.74 -12.05 9.77
N ASN A 191 -15.19 -12.37 10.94
CA ASN A 191 -15.28 -11.52 12.13
C ASN A 191 -14.64 -10.14 11.90
N PHE A 192 -13.53 -10.08 11.19
CA PHE A 192 -12.87 -8.81 10.83
C PHE A 192 -13.75 -7.93 9.94
N LYS A 193 -14.42 -8.52 8.96
CA LYS A 193 -15.35 -7.77 8.09
C LYS A 193 -16.59 -7.30 8.86
N GLU A 194 -17.10 -8.11 9.77
CA GLU A 194 -18.19 -7.72 10.66
C GLU A 194 -17.77 -6.58 11.58
N LEU A 195 -16.56 -6.62 12.13
CA LEU A 195 -16.01 -5.53 12.92
C LEU A 195 -15.96 -4.23 12.09
N VAL A 196 -15.43 -4.27 10.86
CA VAL A 196 -15.41 -3.10 9.96
C VAL A 196 -16.82 -2.56 9.74
N LYS A 197 -17.78 -3.44 9.47
CA LYS A 197 -19.18 -3.07 9.26
C LYS A 197 -19.80 -2.45 10.51
N LYS A 198 -19.49 -2.98 11.68
CA LYS A 198 -19.95 -2.45 12.97
C LYS A 198 -19.39 -1.03 13.23
N GLU A 199 -18.07 -0.86 13.07
CA GLU A 199 -17.37 0.39 13.41
C GLU A 199 -17.58 1.51 12.38
N LYS A 200 -17.62 1.17 11.09
CA LYS A 200 -17.64 2.16 10.00
C LYS A 200 -18.97 2.23 9.24
N LYS A 201 -19.90 1.31 9.49
CA LYS A 201 -21.20 1.21 8.80
C LYS A 201 -21.08 0.97 7.29
N ILE A 202 -19.94 0.42 6.85
CA ILE A 202 -19.67 0.03 5.45
C ILE A 202 -19.16 -1.41 5.42
N ASN A 203 -19.34 -2.09 4.30
CA ASN A 203 -18.66 -3.34 4.05
C ASN A 203 -17.18 -3.10 3.73
N PHE A 204 -16.31 -4.07 4.04
CA PHE A 204 -14.91 -4.00 3.62
C PHE A 204 -14.82 -3.93 2.09
N PRO A 205 -14.09 -2.95 1.51
CA PRO A 205 -14.04 -2.73 0.06
C PRO A 205 -13.49 -3.95 -0.70
N GLN A 206 -14.24 -4.41 -1.72
CA GLN A 206 -13.84 -5.51 -2.58
C GLN A 206 -13.29 -5.05 -3.93
N ASP A 207 -13.57 -3.81 -4.36
CA ASP A 207 -12.98 -3.25 -5.58
C ASP A 207 -11.52 -2.89 -5.35
N VAL A 208 -10.63 -3.58 -6.05
CA VAL A 208 -9.16 -3.41 -5.89
C VAL A 208 -8.68 -2.02 -6.31
N LYS A 209 -9.39 -1.33 -7.22
CA LYS A 209 -9.02 0.03 -7.63
C LYS A 209 -9.41 1.03 -6.54
N GLU A 210 -10.57 0.85 -5.93
CA GLU A 210 -10.97 1.62 -4.75
C GLU A 210 -9.96 1.44 -3.62
N GLN A 211 -9.56 0.19 -3.34
CA GLN A 211 -8.52 -0.12 -2.37
C GLN A 211 -7.21 0.63 -2.68
N LEU A 212 -6.75 0.61 -3.93
CA LEU A 212 -5.50 1.28 -4.33
C LEU A 212 -5.56 2.80 -4.11
N LEU A 213 -6.62 3.44 -4.56
CA LEU A 213 -6.79 4.89 -4.39
C LEU A 213 -6.96 5.28 -2.93
N GLY A 214 -7.70 4.48 -2.15
CA GLY A 214 -7.83 4.66 -0.70
C GLY A 214 -6.47 4.57 0.01
N ALA A 215 -5.67 3.57 -0.32
CA ALA A 215 -4.33 3.39 0.23
C ALA A 215 -3.38 4.56 -0.12
N ILE A 216 -3.38 5.02 -1.36
CA ILE A 216 -2.57 6.18 -1.78
C ILE A 216 -2.98 7.44 -1.01
N ASN A 217 -4.30 7.69 -0.89
CA ASN A 217 -4.81 8.81 -0.13
C ASN A 217 -4.40 8.75 1.34
N ALA A 218 -4.52 7.56 1.97
CA ALA A 218 -4.14 7.36 3.37
C ALA A 218 -2.64 7.62 3.59
N VAL A 219 -1.77 7.20 2.67
CA VAL A 219 -0.33 7.48 2.77
C VAL A 219 -0.06 8.99 2.65
N PHE A 220 -0.74 9.72 1.77
CA PHE A 220 -0.61 11.19 1.76
C PHE A 220 -1.14 11.83 3.04
N LEU A 221 -2.27 11.36 3.57
CA LEU A 221 -2.84 11.84 4.83
C LEU A 221 -1.92 11.57 6.03
N SER A 222 -1.16 10.46 6.02
CA SER A 222 -0.26 10.12 7.12
C SER A 222 0.88 11.13 7.30
N TRP A 223 1.22 11.94 6.28
CA TRP A 223 2.14 13.07 6.42
C TRP A 223 1.66 14.08 7.45
N ASP A 224 0.36 14.29 7.56
CA ASP A 224 -0.26 15.25 8.48
C ASP A 224 -0.76 14.63 9.79
N SER A 225 -0.43 13.35 10.05
CA SER A 225 -0.72 12.69 11.32
C SER A 225 0.02 13.34 12.49
N GLN A 226 -0.54 13.26 13.70
CA GLN A 226 0.08 13.86 14.89
C GLN A 226 1.49 13.30 15.14
N ARG A 227 1.68 11.98 15.00
CA ARG A 227 3.01 11.36 15.15
C ARG A 227 4.02 11.87 14.13
N ALA A 228 3.62 12.03 12.86
CA ALA A 228 4.50 12.55 11.82
C ALA A 228 4.84 14.03 12.04
N LYS A 229 3.88 14.86 12.47
CA LYS A 229 4.11 16.26 12.84
C LYS A 229 5.09 16.39 14.00
N THR A 230 4.89 15.64 15.07
CA THR A 230 5.77 15.63 16.23
C THR A 230 7.18 15.23 15.84
N TYR A 231 7.34 14.15 15.06
CA TYR A 231 8.64 13.70 14.58
C TYR A 231 9.34 14.78 13.74
N ARG A 232 8.62 15.40 12.79
CA ARG A 232 9.18 16.47 11.95
C ARG A 232 9.64 17.67 12.79
N LYS A 233 8.84 18.07 13.76
CA LYS A 233 9.20 19.17 14.68
C LYS A 233 10.50 18.87 15.44
N LEU A 234 10.62 17.67 16.01
CA LEU A 234 11.80 17.24 16.77
C LEU A 234 13.05 17.12 15.89
N ASN A 235 12.89 16.74 14.62
CA ASN A 235 14.01 16.52 13.69
C ASN A 235 14.22 17.71 12.71
N GLN A 236 13.56 18.85 12.93
CA GLN A 236 13.66 20.06 12.10
C GLN A 236 13.37 19.80 10.61
N ILE A 237 12.42 18.91 10.32
CA ILE A 237 12.00 18.58 8.96
C ILE A 237 10.87 19.52 8.54
N PRO A 238 11.02 20.30 7.44
CA PRO A 238 10.01 21.25 7.00
C PRO A 238 8.69 20.59 6.58
N ASP A 239 7.55 21.11 7.07
CA ASP A 239 6.22 20.60 6.77
C ASP A 239 5.88 20.64 5.26
N HIS A 240 6.35 21.67 4.55
CA HIS A 240 6.10 21.85 3.12
C HIS A 240 6.78 20.83 2.21
N TRP A 241 7.64 19.96 2.73
CA TRP A 241 8.33 18.96 1.90
C TRP A 241 7.39 17.88 1.37
N GLY A 242 6.34 17.55 2.10
CA GLY A 242 5.43 16.48 1.75
C GLY A 242 6.10 15.09 1.70
N THR A 243 5.34 14.11 1.25
CA THR A 243 5.83 12.74 0.99
C THR A 243 5.54 12.31 -0.43
N ALA A 244 6.40 11.49 -1.01
CA ALA A 244 6.08 10.69 -2.18
C ALA A 244 5.34 9.41 -1.75
N VAL A 245 4.69 8.75 -2.70
CA VAL A 245 4.07 7.44 -2.51
C VAL A 245 4.68 6.45 -3.49
N ASN A 246 5.14 5.31 -2.99
CA ASN A 246 5.68 4.23 -3.80
C ASN A 246 4.66 3.09 -3.85
N VAL A 247 4.29 2.69 -5.07
CA VAL A 247 3.48 1.50 -5.36
C VAL A 247 4.39 0.46 -5.99
N GLN A 248 4.48 -0.72 -5.39
CA GLN A 248 5.44 -1.75 -5.80
C GLN A 248 4.83 -3.14 -5.78
N ALA A 249 5.12 -3.95 -6.80
CA ALA A 249 4.72 -5.35 -6.83
C ALA A 249 5.25 -6.11 -5.61
N MET A 250 4.38 -6.92 -5.00
CA MET A 250 4.76 -7.80 -3.90
C MET A 250 5.53 -9.02 -4.41
N VAL A 251 6.55 -9.40 -3.63
CA VAL A 251 7.31 -10.64 -3.80
C VAL A 251 7.25 -11.38 -2.47
N PHE A 252 6.92 -12.65 -2.51
CA PHE A 252 6.81 -13.51 -1.34
C PHE A 252 8.03 -14.45 -1.29
N GLY A 253 8.77 -14.42 -0.19
CA GLY A 253 9.98 -15.22 0.00
C GLY A 253 9.73 -16.73 0.15
N ASN A 254 8.47 -17.14 0.29
CA ASN A 254 8.05 -18.55 0.39
C ASN A 254 7.49 -19.11 -0.93
N MET A 255 7.71 -18.43 -2.06
CA MET A 255 7.23 -18.82 -3.39
C MET A 255 8.36 -19.16 -4.37
N GLY A 256 9.45 -19.70 -3.90
CA GLY A 256 10.58 -20.11 -4.72
C GLY A 256 11.46 -21.09 -3.95
N ASP A 257 12.25 -21.86 -4.69
CA ASP A 257 13.29 -22.73 -4.14
C ASP A 257 14.45 -21.88 -3.60
#